data_d7807a14b47f70996de86cf081c9fa6a
#
_entry.id   d7807a14b47f70996de86cf081c9fa6a
#
_cell.length_a   1.000
_cell.length_b   1.000
_cell.length_c   1.000
_cell.angle_alpha   90.00
_cell.angle_beta   90.00
_cell.angle_gamma   90.00
#
_symmetry.space_group_name_H-M   'P 1'
#
loop_
_entity.id
_entity.type
_entity.pdbx_description
1 polymer ?
#
loop_
_entity_poly.entity_id
_entity_poly.type
_entity_poly.pdbx_seq_one_letter_code
_entity_poly.pdbx_strand_id
1 'polypeptide(L)'
;MKLHFVLTGFVAASFISFNLAAQQSTKNIYIDVHHLGAGKVMTKDVEEAHKKDLAVQKKYGVTILKYWFDEAKGDVYCLSTADNSESILKTHGEAHGLLPTEFYQVTEGQEAIMKGKNNLYLDVHELGEGKVTAADVAGAHQKDLKVQGKYGVNLINYWVDEKKGTVMCLAQAPDSAALINTHKEAHGLVPVKVTKVKQGQ
;
A
#
# COMPACT_ATOMS: atom_id res chain seq x y z
N MET A 1 -7.08 -55.12 -67.97
CA MET A 1 -6.79 -55.00 -66.54
C MET A 1 -6.71 -53.50 -66.25
N LYS A 2 -7.80 -52.87 -65.69
CA LYS A 2 -7.88 -51.43 -65.46
C LYS A 2 -7.69 -51.21 -63.95
N LEU A 3 -6.62 -50.52 -63.59
CA LEU A 3 -6.27 -50.18 -62.21
C LEU A 3 -6.96 -48.85 -61.83
N HIS A 4 -7.83 -48.90 -60.85
CA HIS A 4 -8.48 -47.68 -60.31
C HIS A 4 -7.69 -47.18 -59.10
N PHE A 5 -7.15 -45.95 -59.22
CA PHE A 5 -6.54 -45.20 -58.09
C PHE A 5 -7.64 -44.45 -57.37
N VAL A 6 -7.88 -44.80 -56.12
CA VAL A 6 -8.75 -44.04 -55.24
C VAL A 6 -7.88 -43.04 -54.49
N LEU A 7 -8.11 -41.73 -54.71
CA LEU A 7 -7.44 -40.65 -54.03
C LEU A 7 -8.24 -40.30 -52.77
N THR A 8 -7.77 -40.69 -51.61
CA THR A 8 -8.35 -40.29 -50.32
C THR A 8 -7.77 -38.92 -49.88
N GLY A 9 -8.59 -37.86 -49.99
CA GLY A 9 -8.24 -36.55 -49.51
C GLY A 9 -8.30 -36.48 -47.98
N PHE A 10 -7.16 -36.17 -47.35
CA PHE A 10 -7.09 -35.83 -45.93
C PHE A 10 -7.43 -34.34 -45.75
N VAL A 11 -8.55 -34.03 -45.14
CA VAL A 11 -8.89 -32.68 -44.68
C VAL A 11 -8.26 -32.50 -43.31
N ALA A 12 -7.18 -31.73 -43.24
CA ALA A 12 -6.59 -31.30 -41.99
C ALA A 12 -7.40 -30.16 -41.41
N ALA A 13 -8.18 -30.44 -40.37
CA ALA A 13 -8.86 -29.40 -39.58
C ALA A 13 -7.86 -28.75 -38.64
N SER A 14 -7.43 -27.54 -38.99
CA SER A 14 -6.59 -26.70 -38.10
C SER A 14 -7.45 -26.13 -36.97
N PHE A 15 -7.33 -26.66 -35.77
CA PHE A 15 -7.88 -26.06 -34.55
C PHE A 15 -7.03 -24.85 -34.16
N ILE A 16 -7.52 -23.64 -34.44
CA ILE A 16 -6.95 -22.41 -33.91
C ILE A 16 -7.38 -22.29 -32.44
N SER A 17 -6.49 -22.70 -31.53
CA SER A 17 -6.69 -22.48 -30.10
C SER A 17 -6.50 -20.99 -29.81
N PHE A 18 -7.57 -20.25 -29.63
CA PHE A 18 -7.53 -18.91 -29.05
C PHE A 18 -7.15 -19.03 -27.57
N ASN A 19 -5.87 -18.83 -27.27
CA ASN A 19 -5.46 -18.56 -25.89
C ASN A 19 -5.97 -17.18 -25.49
N LEU A 20 -7.15 -17.14 -24.85
CA LEU A 20 -7.61 -15.97 -24.11
C LEU A 20 -6.75 -15.90 -22.84
N ALA A 21 -5.55 -15.33 -22.93
CA ALA A 21 -4.84 -14.90 -21.76
C ALA A 21 -5.70 -13.80 -21.12
N ALA A 22 -6.40 -14.14 -20.05
CA ALA A 22 -7.06 -13.15 -19.21
C ALA A 22 -5.96 -12.20 -18.77
N GLN A 23 -5.96 -10.99 -19.31
CA GLN A 23 -5.08 -9.90 -18.90
C GLN A 23 -5.48 -9.58 -17.47
N GLN A 24 -4.74 -10.11 -16.51
CA GLN A 24 -4.94 -9.84 -15.09
C GLN A 24 -4.60 -8.36 -14.91
N SER A 25 -5.62 -7.52 -14.85
CA SER A 25 -5.47 -6.11 -14.53
C SER A 25 -4.74 -6.02 -13.19
N THR A 26 -3.51 -5.53 -13.22
CA THR A 26 -2.77 -5.24 -12.00
C THR A 26 -3.45 -4.05 -11.35
N LYS A 27 -4.15 -4.28 -10.22
CA LYS A 27 -4.78 -3.21 -9.46
C LYS A 27 -3.74 -2.25 -8.91
N ASN A 28 -4.10 -0.98 -8.83
CA ASN A 28 -3.28 0.03 -8.20
C ASN A 28 -3.31 -0.16 -6.68
N ILE A 29 -2.21 0.22 -6.03
CA ILE A 29 -2.10 0.26 -4.56
C ILE A 29 -2.44 1.69 -4.11
N TYR A 30 -3.25 1.79 -3.07
CA TYR A 30 -3.64 3.07 -2.48
C TYR A 30 -3.41 3.06 -0.97
N ILE A 31 -2.99 4.22 -0.45
CA ILE A 31 -3.18 4.57 0.95
C ILE A 31 -4.22 5.67 0.97
N ASP A 32 -5.31 5.43 1.67
CA ASP A 32 -6.32 6.44 1.96
C ASP A 32 -6.28 6.84 3.42
N VAL A 33 -6.63 8.11 3.70
CA VAL A 33 -6.47 8.69 5.03
C VAL A 33 -7.79 9.30 5.50
N HIS A 34 -8.16 8.95 6.74
CA HIS A 34 -9.31 9.54 7.44
C HIS A 34 -8.79 10.41 8.60
N HIS A 35 -9.23 11.66 8.65
CA HIS A 35 -8.99 12.57 9.76
C HIS A 35 -10.28 12.70 10.59
N LEU A 36 -10.45 11.83 11.57
CA LEU A 36 -11.69 11.73 12.37
C LEU A 36 -11.67 12.63 13.61
N GLY A 37 -10.49 13.15 13.97
CA GLY A 37 -10.29 14.06 15.09
C GLY A 37 -9.91 13.37 16.40
N ALA A 38 -9.18 14.10 17.23
CA ALA A 38 -8.63 13.61 18.49
C ALA A 38 -9.71 13.03 19.43
N GLY A 39 -9.46 11.85 19.97
CA GLY A 39 -10.37 11.17 20.88
C GLY A 39 -11.65 10.60 20.23
N LYS A 40 -11.75 10.63 18.91
CA LYS A 40 -12.90 10.08 18.17
C LYS A 40 -12.69 8.65 17.66
N VAL A 41 -11.48 8.15 17.80
CA VAL A 41 -11.08 6.84 17.26
C VAL A 41 -10.50 5.98 18.36
N MET A 42 -11.17 4.88 18.66
CA MET A 42 -10.68 3.85 19.56
C MET A 42 -10.36 2.57 18.77
N THR A 43 -9.46 1.75 19.25
CA THR A 43 -9.10 0.46 18.62
C THR A 43 -10.34 -0.32 18.17
N LYS A 44 -11.33 -0.47 19.06
CA LYS A 44 -12.57 -1.21 18.81
C LYS A 44 -13.37 -0.63 17.63
N ASP A 45 -13.42 0.70 17.51
CA ASP A 45 -14.21 1.36 16.47
C ASP A 45 -13.60 1.12 15.10
N VAL A 46 -12.25 1.18 15.01
CA VAL A 46 -11.51 0.90 13.76
C VAL A 46 -11.67 -0.57 13.36
N GLU A 47 -11.54 -1.50 14.30
CA GLU A 47 -11.74 -2.93 14.04
C GLU A 47 -13.17 -3.22 13.55
N GLU A 48 -14.17 -2.57 14.11
CA GLU A 48 -15.57 -2.74 13.68
C GLU A 48 -15.81 -2.15 12.29
N ALA A 49 -15.28 -0.94 12.01
CA ALA A 49 -15.36 -0.33 10.69
C ALA A 49 -14.69 -1.23 9.65
N HIS A 50 -13.47 -1.70 9.94
CA HIS A 50 -12.75 -2.60 9.05
C HIS A 50 -13.52 -3.90 8.73
N LYS A 51 -14.17 -4.52 9.72
CA LYS A 51 -15.03 -5.69 9.48
C LYS A 51 -16.16 -5.41 8.50
N LYS A 52 -16.77 -4.22 8.57
CA LYS A 52 -17.82 -3.79 7.63
C LYS A 52 -17.25 -3.60 6.24
N ASP A 53 -16.05 -3.01 6.11
CA ASP A 53 -15.35 -2.86 4.84
C ASP A 53 -15.09 -4.20 4.18
N LEU A 54 -14.56 -5.17 4.92
CA LEU A 54 -14.28 -6.52 4.43
C LEU A 54 -15.55 -7.22 3.90
N ALA A 55 -16.72 -6.90 4.45
CA ALA A 55 -17.98 -7.47 4.01
C ALA A 55 -18.44 -6.97 2.64
N VAL A 56 -18.09 -5.71 2.28
CA VAL A 56 -18.55 -5.07 1.02
C VAL A 56 -17.46 -4.88 -0.03
N GLN A 57 -16.18 -4.92 0.34
CA GLN A 57 -15.04 -4.59 -0.53
C GLN A 57 -15.07 -5.30 -1.89
N LYS A 58 -15.46 -6.58 -1.93
CA LYS A 58 -15.50 -7.38 -3.18
C LYS A 58 -16.50 -6.85 -4.19
N LYS A 59 -17.61 -6.24 -3.73
CA LYS A 59 -18.63 -5.64 -4.58
C LYS A 59 -18.08 -4.52 -5.45
N TYR A 60 -17.08 -3.78 -4.94
CA TYR A 60 -16.45 -2.66 -5.60
C TYR A 60 -15.06 -3.00 -6.16
N GLY A 61 -14.67 -4.27 -6.14
CA GLY A 61 -13.37 -4.71 -6.63
C GLY A 61 -12.19 -4.22 -5.79
N VAL A 62 -12.41 -3.91 -4.51
CA VAL A 62 -11.38 -3.50 -3.56
C VAL A 62 -10.87 -4.69 -2.77
N THR A 63 -9.61 -4.65 -2.37
CA THR A 63 -9.02 -5.53 -1.37
C THR A 63 -8.28 -4.68 -0.36
N ILE A 64 -8.80 -4.58 0.86
CA ILE A 64 -8.14 -3.88 1.96
C ILE A 64 -7.12 -4.85 2.57
N LEU A 65 -5.87 -4.39 2.69
CA LEU A 65 -4.73 -5.21 3.09
C LEU A 65 -4.37 -5.04 4.56
N LYS A 66 -4.23 -3.79 5.00
CA LYS A 66 -3.80 -3.41 6.36
C LYS A 66 -4.35 -2.02 6.68
N TYR A 67 -4.37 -1.68 7.97
CA TYR A 67 -4.63 -0.31 8.40
C TYR A 67 -3.73 0.07 9.58
N TRP A 68 -3.48 1.37 9.72
CA TRP A 68 -2.75 1.96 10.85
C TRP A 68 -3.58 3.11 11.40
N PHE A 69 -3.51 3.34 12.70
CA PHE A 69 -4.28 4.43 13.30
C PHE A 69 -3.60 5.02 14.54
N ASP A 70 -3.83 6.31 14.73
CA ASP A 70 -3.41 7.08 15.90
C ASP A 70 -4.66 7.49 16.70
N GLU A 71 -4.89 6.84 17.86
CA GLU A 71 -6.03 7.16 18.73
C GLU A 71 -5.96 8.60 19.26
N ALA A 72 -4.75 9.14 19.49
CA ALA A 72 -4.58 10.47 20.07
C ALA A 72 -4.99 11.57 19.08
N LYS A 73 -4.67 11.40 17.79
CA LYS A 73 -5.02 12.37 16.74
C LYS A 73 -6.32 12.03 16.03
N GLY A 74 -6.72 10.76 16.02
CA GLY A 74 -7.87 10.26 15.28
C GLY A 74 -7.61 10.12 13.79
N ASP A 75 -6.36 9.88 13.41
CA ASP A 75 -5.97 9.59 12.04
C ASP A 75 -6.01 8.08 11.78
N VAL A 76 -6.61 7.66 10.66
CA VAL A 76 -6.63 6.26 10.19
C VAL A 76 -6.09 6.22 8.77
N TYR A 77 -5.17 5.31 8.51
CA TYR A 77 -4.55 5.05 7.20
C TYR A 77 -4.91 3.65 6.76
N CYS A 78 -5.51 3.48 5.59
CA CYS A 78 -5.87 2.18 5.04
C CYS A 78 -5.06 1.89 3.79
N LEU A 79 -4.41 0.73 3.75
CA LEU A 79 -3.70 0.22 2.57
C LEU A 79 -4.62 -0.74 1.82
N SER A 80 -4.87 -0.46 0.56
CA SER A 80 -5.75 -1.27 -0.27
C SER A 80 -5.29 -1.39 -1.71
N THR A 81 -5.84 -2.37 -2.43
CA THR A 81 -5.73 -2.45 -3.89
C THR A 81 -7.10 -2.24 -4.52
N ALA A 82 -7.15 -1.41 -5.57
CA ALA A 82 -8.37 -1.09 -6.31
C ALA A 82 -8.03 -0.65 -7.75
N ASP A 83 -9.03 -0.62 -8.63
CA ASP A 83 -8.86 -0.08 -9.98
C ASP A 83 -8.71 1.45 -9.95
N ASN A 84 -9.38 2.10 -8.99
CA ASN A 84 -9.34 3.54 -8.76
C ASN A 84 -9.80 3.90 -7.33
N SER A 85 -9.55 5.14 -6.90
CA SER A 85 -9.93 5.65 -5.58
C SER A 85 -11.45 5.74 -5.36
N GLU A 86 -12.26 5.91 -6.43
CA GLU A 86 -13.71 5.93 -6.33
C GLU A 86 -14.30 4.60 -5.84
N SER A 87 -13.69 3.48 -6.21
CA SER A 87 -14.03 2.15 -5.70
C SER A 87 -13.85 2.04 -4.19
N ILE A 88 -12.78 2.65 -3.65
CA ILE A 88 -12.51 2.71 -2.21
C ILE A 88 -13.55 3.59 -1.51
N LEU A 89 -13.84 4.78 -2.07
CA LEU A 89 -14.91 5.66 -1.56
C LEU A 89 -16.26 4.95 -1.46
N LYS A 90 -16.65 4.19 -2.49
CA LYS A 90 -17.88 3.41 -2.49
C LYS A 90 -17.88 2.32 -1.43
N THR A 91 -16.74 1.67 -1.22
CA THR A 91 -16.58 0.64 -0.18
C THR A 91 -16.83 1.23 1.20
N HIS A 92 -16.09 2.27 1.60
CA HIS A 92 -16.25 2.94 2.90
C HIS A 92 -17.65 3.57 3.06
N GLY A 93 -18.16 4.17 1.99
CA GLY A 93 -19.51 4.79 1.99
C GLY A 93 -20.62 3.79 2.31
N GLU A 94 -20.59 2.60 1.70
CA GLU A 94 -21.59 1.54 1.98
C GLU A 94 -21.33 0.84 3.32
N ALA A 95 -20.06 0.65 3.70
CA ALA A 95 -19.70 -0.09 4.90
C ALA A 95 -20.06 0.64 6.20
N HIS A 96 -19.72 1.92 6.29
CA HIS A 96 -19.84 2.68 7.54
C HIS A 96 -20.04 4.19 7.37
N GLY A 97 -19.95 4.70 6.14
CA GLY A 97 -20.19 6.12 5.83
C GLY A 97 -19.06 7.08 6.18
N LEU A 98 -17.96 6.63 6.79
CA LEU A 98 -16.80 7.45 7.08
C LEU A 98 -15.91 7.49 5.83
N LEU A 99 -15.92 8.61 5.11
CA LEU A 99 -15.17 8.75 3.88
C LEU A 99 -13.75 9.26 4.16
N PRO A 100 -12.72 8.72 3.47
CA PRO A 100 -11.37 9.25 3.54
C PRO A 100 -11.31 10.64 2.91
N THR A 101 -10.44 11.48 3.45
CA THR A 101 -10.22 12.86 2.99
C THR A 101 -9.04 12.97 2.02
N GLU A 102 -8.15 11.99 2.04
CA GLU A 102 -6.97 11.96 1.19
C GLU A 102 -6.75 10.59 0.57
N PHE A 103 -6.20 10.57 -0.65
CA PHE A 103 -5.80 9.36 -1.36
C PHE A 103 -4.39 9.53 -1.94
N TYR A 104 -3.58 8.51 -1.78
CA TYR A 104 -2.25 8.37 -2.36
C TYR A 104 -2.22 7.10 -3.19
N GLN A 105 -2.02 7.24 -4.50
CA GLN A 105 -1.75 6.10 -5.37
C GLN A 105 -0.26 5.83 -5.31
N VAL A 106 0.13 4.70 -4.76
CA VAL A 106 1.50 4.44 -4.37
C VAL A 106 2.12 3.23 -5.07
N THR A 107 3.44 3.24 -5.16
CA THR A 107 4.26 2.04 -5.34
C THR A 107 4.78 1.60 -3.98
N GLU A 108 4.84 0.29 -3.75
CA GLU A 108 5.30 -0.30 -2.50
C GLU A 108 6.77 -0.67 -2.59
N GLY A 109 7.51 -0.42 -1.53
CA GLY A 109 8.89 -0.83 -1.37
C GLY A 109 9.06 -2.25 -0.85
N GLN A 110 10.23 -2.55 -0.33
CA GLN A 110 10.55 -3.86 0.21
C GLN A 110 10.07 -3.97 1.66
N GLU A 111 9.24 -4.97 1.96
CA GLU A 111 8.75 -5.24 3.31
C GLU A 111 9.79 -6.01 4.13
N ALA A 112 10.01 -5.56 5.37
CA ALA A 112 10.82 -6.25 6.38
C ALA A 112 9.95 -6.79 7.51
N ILE A 113 10.46 -7.82 8.19
CA ILE A 113 9.77 -8.45 9.31
C ILE A 113 9.84 -7.54 10.55
N MET A 114 8.73 -7.37 11.25
CA MET A 114 8.69 -6.70 12.55
C MET A 114 9.48 -7.50 13.59
N LYS A 115 10.26 -6.79 14.42
CA LYS A 115 11.14 -7.38 15.43
C LYS A 115 10.81 -6.83 16.83
N GLY A 116 10.71 -7.73 17.81
CA GLY A 116 10.54 -7.32 19.20
C GLY A 116 9.23 -6.56 19.48
N LYS A 117 9.27 -5.65 20.49
CA LYS A 117 8.08 -4.94 21.00
C LYS A 117 8.20 -3.41 20.87
N ASN A 118 9.05 -2.90 19.99
CA ASN A 118 9.16 -1.47 19.77
C ASN A 118 7.85 -0.88 19.25
N ASN A 119 7.65 0.42 19.53
CA ASN A 119 6.52 1.15 18.99
C ASN A 119 6.57 1.21 17.47
N LEU A 120 5.41 1.22 16.85
CA LEU A 120 5.28 1.38 15.40
C LEU A 120 5.03 2.85 15.09
N TYR A 121 5.71 3.36 14.10
CA TYR A 121 5.59 4.73 13.61
C TYR A 121 5.36 4.74 12.11
N LEU A 122 4.44 5.59 11.67
CA LEU A 122 4.29 5.99 10.28
C LEU A 122 4.83 7.40 10.15
N ASP A 123 5.80 7.59 9.29
CA ASP A 123 6.32 8.93 8.96
C ASP A 123 5.96 9.31 7.53
N VAL A 124 5.92 10.62 7.26
CA VAL A 124 5.54 11.19 5.98
C VAL A 124 6.58 12.22 5.57
N HIS A 125 7.08 12.07 4.34
CA HIS A 125 7.91 13.06 3.67
C HIS A 125 7.12 13.70 2.53
N GLU A 126 7.12 15.02 2.47
CA GLU A 126 6.55 15.79 1.37
C GLU A 126 7.71 16.41 0.58
N LEU A 127 8.07 15.80 -0.54
CA LEU A 127 9.24 16.16 -1.33
C LEU A 127 8.88 17.06 -2.52
N GLY A 128 7.58 17.21 -2.78
CA GLY A 128 7.04 18.04 -3.85
C GLY A 128 6.64 17.24 -5.10
N GLU A 129 5.59 17.69 -5.74
CA GLU A 129 4.97 17.03 -6.90
C GLU A 129 5.99 16.74 -8.01
N GLY A 130 6.09 15.48 -8.42
CA GLY A 130 7.01 15.01 -9.46
C GLY A 130 8.50 15.15 -9.15
N LYS A 131 8.88 15.40 -7.87
CA LYS A 131 10.28 15.60 -7.46
C LYS A 131 10.97 14.34 -6.97
N VAL A 132 10.26 13.23 -6.83
CA VAL A 132 10.78 11.96 -6.34
C VAL A 132 10.23 10.80 -7.13
N THR A 133 11.08 9.83 -7.40
CA THR A 133 10.70 8.54 -8.02
C THR A 133 10.84 7.40 -7.02
N ALA A 134 10.18 6.27 -7.29
CA ALA A 134 10.36 5.05 -6.49
C ALA A 134 11.83 4.60 -6.44
N ALA A 135 12.60 4.83 -7.53
CA ALA A 135 14.03 4.51 -7.57
C ALA A 135 14.84 5.39 -6.62
N ASP A 136 14.53 6.70 -6.53
CA ASP A 136 15.19 7.62 -5.59
C ASP A 136 14.95 7.19 -4.15
N VAL A 137 13.70 6.83 -3.82
CA VAL A 137 13.33 6.37 -2.48
C VAL A 137 14.00 5.03 -2.15
N ALA A 138 14.05 4.09 -3.09
CA ALA A 138 14.78 2.84 -2.90
C ALA A 138 16.26 3.10 -2.59
N GLY A 139 16.90 4.06 -3.28
CA GLY A 139 18.27 4.48 -3.03
C GLY A 139 18.47 5.11 -1.64
N ALA A 140 17.53 5.96 -1.20
CA ALA A 140 17.52 6.56 0.13
C ALA A 140 17.33 5.48 1.22
N HIS A 141 16.37 4.59 1.03
CA HIS A 141 16.11 3.48 1.95
C HIS A 141 17.33 2.59 2.16
N GLN A 142 18.12 2.31 1.11
CA GLN A 142 19.37 1.56 1.27
C GLN A 142 20.40 2.27 2.16
N LYS A 143 20.38 3.60 2.24
CA LYS A 143 21.23 4.36 3.17
C LYS A 143 20.67 4.26 4.59
N ASP A 144 19.35 4.37 4.75
CA ASP A 144 18.68 4.19 6.04
C ASP A 144 18.99 2.83 6.67
N LEU A 145 18.93 1.75 5.89
CA LEU A 145 19.22 0.39 6.36
C LEU A 145 20.65 0.25 6.94
N LYS A 146 21.61 1.06 6.48
CA LYS A 146 22.98 1.05 7.01
C LYS A 146 23.09 1.76 8.38
N VAL A 147 22.18 2.69 8.67
CA VAL A 147 22.21 3.57 9.84
C VAL A 147 21.21 3.13 10.91
N GLN A 148 20.08 2.53 10.52
CA GLN A 148 18.94 2.22 11.40
C GLN A 148 19.31 1.52 12.70
N GLY A 149 20.27 0.57 12.66
CA GLY A 149 20.69 -0.19 13.82
C GLY A 149 21.35 0.66 14.91
N LYS A 150 22.01 1.77 14.57
CA LYS A 150 22.61 2.72 15.49
C LYS A 150 21.58 3.37 16.41
N TYR A 151 20.38 3.58 15.89
CA TYR A 151 19.25 4.23 16.59
C TYR A 151 18.22 3.23 17.12
N GLY A 152 18.46 1.93 16.97
CA GLY A 152 17.48 0.91 17.37
C GLY A 152 16.21 0.91 16.52
N VAL A 153 16.29 1.42 15.31
CA VAL A 153 15.20 1.47 14.34
C VAL A 153 15.20 0.20 13.50
N ASN A 154 14.02 -0.25 13.09
CA ASN A 154 13.80 -1.30 12.12
C ASN A 154 12.75 -0.79 11.11
N LEU A 155 13.21 -0.36 9.95
CA LEU A 155 12.36 0.07 8.86
C LEU A 155 11.62 -1.14 8.28
N ILE A 156 10.31 -1.06 8.21
CA ILE A 156 9.43 -2.17 7.84
C ILE A 156 9.04 -2.11 6.36
N ASN A 157 8.54 -0.95 5.92
CA ASN A 157 8.11 -0.76 4.55
C ASN A 157 8.06 0.73 4.20
N TYR A 158 7.94 1.05 2.91
CA TYR A 158 7.68 2.40 2.44
C TYR A 158 6.78 2.39 1.21
N TRP A 159 6.07 3.49 0.98
CA TRP A 159 5.17 3.72 -0.14
C TRP A 159 5.46 5.07 -0.76
N VAL A 160 5.43 5.14 -2.09
CA VAL A 160 5.80 6.33 -2.86
C VAL A 160 4.65 6.74 -3.78
N ASP A 161 4.09 7.92 -3.56
CA ASP A 161 3.25 8.60 -4.55
C ASP A 161 4.13 9.57 -5.35
N GLU A 162 4.64 9.13 -6.50
CA GLU A 162 5.53 9.95 -7.35
C GLU A 162 4.83 11.21 -7.86
N LYS A 163 3.51 11.14 -8.11
CA LYS A 163 2.74 12.26 -8.63
C LYS A 163 2.64 13.38 -7.59
N LYS A 164 2.30 13.05 -6.35
CA LYS A 164 2.24 14.03 -5.24
C LYS A 164 3.61 14.35 -4.67
N GLY A 165 4.61 13.50 -4.91
CA GLY A 165 5.93 13.59 -4.30
C GLY A 165 5.89 13.31 -2.80
N THR A 166 5.00 12.40 -2.38
CA THR A 166 4.82 12.00 -0.98
C THR A 166 5.40 10.62 -0.76
N VAL A 167 6.18 10.46 0.30
CA VAL A 167 6.70 9.17 0.74
C VAL A 167 6.22 8.90 2.15
N MET A 168 5.70 7.70 2.38
CA MET A 168 5.30 7.22 3.70
C MET A 168 6.17 6.04 4.09
N CYS A 169 6.77 6.07 5.29
CA CYS A 169 7.58 4.97 5.78
C CYS A 169 6.99 4.41 7.08
N LEU A 170 6.98 3.09 7.18
CA LEU A 170 6.58 2.37 8.39
C LEU A 170 7.82 1.82 9.08
N ALA A 171 7.98 2.12 10.36
CA ALA A 171 9.13 1.67 11.13
C ALA A 171 8.78 1.31 12.57
N GLN A 172 9.52 0.37 13.13
CA GLN A 172 9.62 0.18 14.57
C GLN A 172 10.77 1.01 15.12
N ALA A 173 10.51 1.80 16.16
CA ALA A 173 11.52 2.64 16.80
C ALA A 173 11.29 2.75 18.31
N PRO A 174 12.33 3.05 19.12
CA PRO A 174 12.15 3.38 20.54
C PRO A 174 11.26 4.62 20.72
N ASP A 175 11.49 5.64 19.90
CA ASP A 175 10.73 6.88 19.85
C ASP A 175 10.81 7.53 18.47
N SER A 176 10.08 8.64 18.27
CA SER A 176 10.08 9.39 17.00
C SER A 176 11.42 10.06 16.70
N ALA A 177 12.18 10.46 17.74
CA ALA A 177 13.48 11.11 17.56
C ALA A 177 14.51 10.14 16.96
N ALA A 178 14.49 8.87 17.37
CA ALA A 178 15.34 7.83 16.80
C ALA A 178 15.10 7.65 15.30
N LEU A 179 13.83 7.65 14.88
CA LEU A 179 13.46 7.54 13.46
C LEU A 179 13.92 8.78 12.67
N ILE A 180 13.65 9.98 13.16
CA ILE A 180 14.10 11.25 12.55
C ILE A 180 15.63 11.28 12.40
N ASN A 181 16.36 10.88 13.45
CA ASN A 181 17.83 10.85 13.43
C ASN A 181 18.37 9.83 12.43
N THR A 182 17.68 8.70 12.24
CA THR A 182 18.03 7.72 11.21
C THR A 182 18.01 8.35 9.82
N HIS A 183 16.90 8.97 9.41
CA HIS A 183 16.78 9.63 8.11
C HIS A 183 17.77 10.80 7.96
N LYS A 184 17.92 11.61 9.03
CA LYS A 184 18.85 12.75 9.03
C LYS A 184 20.29 12.33 8.78
N GLU A 185 20.76 11.27 9.44
CA GLU A 185 22.14 10.76 9.25
C GLU A 185 22.30 10.05 7.89
N ALA A 186 21.30 9.30 7.46
CA ALA A 186 21.37 8.49 6.24
C ALA A 186 21.43 9.32 4.96
N HIS A 187 20.56 10.33 4.86
CA HIS A 187 20.39 11.10 3.61
C HIS A 187 19.96 12.56 3.81
N GLY A 188 19.69 13.00 5.03
CA GLY A 188 19.35 14.39 5.35
C GLY A 188 17.89 14.79 5.11
N LEU A 189 17.05 13.95 4.49
CA LEU A 189 15.63 14.21 4.27
C LEU A 189 14.85 13.78 5.51
N VAL A 190 14.41 14.74 6.31
CA VAL A 190 13.63 14.48 7.52
C VAL A 190 12.13 14.49 7.21
N PRO A 191 11.32 13.61 7.83
CA PRO A 191 9.88 13.61 7.63
C PRO A 191 9.23 14.88 8.19
N VAL A 192 8.17 15.35 7.53
CA VAL A 192 7.34 16.46 7.99
C VAL A 192 6.37 16.05 9.09
N LYS A 193 6.05 14.76 9.17
CA LYS A 193 5.13 14.18 10.16
C LYS A 193 5.66 12.80 10.59
N VAL A 194 5.69 12.56 11.90
CA VAL A 194 5.94 11.23 12.48
C VAL A 194 4.81 10.94 13.44
N THR A 195 4.13 9.82 13.23
CA THR A 195 2.93 9.43 13.97
C THR A 195 3.13 8.05 14.58
N LYS A 196 2.96 7.93 15.90
CA LYS A 196 2.91 6.63 16.56
C LYS A 196 1.58 5.98 16.24
N VAL A 197 1.62 4.76 15.69
CA VAL A 197 0.43 4.07 15.22
C VAL A 197 0.27 2.68 15.84
N LYS A 198 -0.98 2.20 15.86
CA LYS A 198 -1.33 0.80 16.01
C LYS A 198 -1.64 0.24 14.62
N GLN A 199 -1.50 -1.06 14.43
CA GLN A 199 -1.77 -1.74 13.16
C GLN A 199 -2.85 -2.80 13.36
N GLY A 200 -3.72 -2.96 12.37
CA GLY A 200 -4.63 -4.07 12.20
C GLY A 200 -4.67 -4.60 10.76
N GLN A 201 -5.37 -5.73 10.58
CA GLN A 201 -5.46 -6.44 9.31
C GLN A 201 -6.78 -7.20 9.21
#